data_2c683f7cb238f905e4aeea7dc7677035
#
_entry.id   2c683f7cb238f905e4aeea7dc7677035
#
_cell.length_a   1.000
_cell.length_b   1.000
_cell.length_c   1.000
_cell.angle_alpha   90.00
_cell.angle_beta   90.00
_cell.angle_gamma   90.00
#
_symmetry.space_group_name_H-M   'P 1'
#
loop_
_entity.id
_entity.type
_entity.pdbx_description
1 polymer ?
#
loop_
_entity_poly.entity_id
_entity_poly.type
_entity_poly.pdbx_seq_one_letter_code
_entity_poly.pdbx_strand_id
1 'polypeptide(L)'
;MRMYDLIMKKRNGAALTAEEIRYMITEYVAGRIPDYQMSAFLMAVYFKGMSEEETLAMTQAVAHSGDMVDLSGIEGSKIDKHSTGGVGDKTTLIIAPIVAACGAKVAKMSGRGLGHTGGTVDKLESIPGMRTSLDEKKFFEVVNQTGLCVIGQSGNLAPADKKLYALRDVTATVDSIPLIAVSIMSKKLAAGNDGILLDVKTGSGAFMKTVEDSIALAKEMVSIGENAGKKTVALITDMDIPLGHNIGNSLEIIEAVETLKGTGPSDLTEVCLQLAANMLFLAHKGSLKECRNMAQHALDSGKALERLIAMVEAQGGDVSVIKDTGKFPKAPFEHPVFAEKTGYITSMNAESCGIASAMLGAGRETKESQLDYAAGIIINSKTGDYVKEGQIIATLYASDESLFAAAEKRYLEAIQIGGEKPDEKPLIYARVTKETVEKLF
;
A
#
# COMPACT_ATOMS: atom_id res chain seq x y z
N MET A 1 4.11 -25.82 -27.97
CA MET A 1 4.52 -26.06 -26.55
C MET A 1 3.39 -26.76 -25.81
N ARG A 2 3.66 -27.65 -24.85
CA ARG A 2 2.66 -28.26 -23.98
C ARG A 2 2.90 -27.78 -22.53
N MET A 3 1.85 -27.38 -21.84
CA MET A 3 1.98 -26.90 -20.45
C MET A 3 2.59 -27.96 -19.52
N TYR A 4 2.28 -29.24 -19.74
CA TYR A 4 2.89 -30.34 -18.99
C TYR A 4 4.43 -30.33 -19.03
N ASP A 5 5.04 -30.07 -20.19
CA ASP A 5 6.48 -30.05 -20.35
C ASP A 5 7.12 -28.86 -19.61
N LEU A 6 6.43 -27.70 -19.60
CA LEU A 6 6.88 -26.51 -18.86
C LEU A 6 6.82 -26.72 -17.34
N ILE A 7 5.76 -27.37 -16.85
CA ILE A 7 5.66 -27.77 -15.43
C ILE A 7 6.79 -28.72 -15.06
N MET A 8 7.03 -29.75 -15.87
CA MET A 8 8.11 -30.72 -15.64
C MET A 8 9.48 -30.05 -15.62
N LYS A 9 9.73 -29.13 -16.57
CA LYS A 9 10.97 -28.36 -16.67
C LYS A 9 11.21 -27.55 -15.38
N LYS A 10 10.20 -26.77 -14.93
CA LYS A 10 10.29 -25.94 -13.71
C LYS A 10 10.40 -26.79 -12.44
N ARG A 11 9.59 -27.82 -12.32
CA ARG A 11 9.62 -28.76 -11.18
C ARG A 11 11.00 -29.39 -10.99
N ASN A 12 11.69 -29.69 -12.08
CA ASN A 12 13.03 -30.30 -12.05
C ASN A 12 14.14 -29.23 -11.83
N GLY A 13 13.81 -27.95 -11.67
CA GLY A 13 14.74 -26.87 -11.36
C GLY A 13 15.37 -26.19 -12.57
N ALA A 14 14.95 -26.50 -13.79
CA ALA A 14 15.43 -25.81 -14.98
C ALA A 14 14.66 -24.49 -15.20
N ALA A 15 15.37 -23.45 -15.68
CA ALA A 15 14.77 -22.17 -16.02
C ALA A 15 13.94 -22.25 -17.31
N LEU A 16 12.82 -21.52 -17.34
CA LEU A 16 12.00 -21.32 -18.52
C LEU A 16 12.54 -20.15 -19.35
N THR A 17 12.40 -20.22 -20.65
CA THR A 17 12.71 -19.08 -21.54
C THR A 17 11.59 -18.04 -21.52
N ALA A 18 11.91 -16.82 -21.93
CA ALA A 18 10.90 -15.76 -22.06
C ALA A 18 9.76 -16.13 -23.02
N GLU A 19 10.05 -16.92 -24.07
CA GLU A 19 9.05 -17.40 -25.00
C GLU A 19 8.10 -18.42 -24.37
N GLU A 20 8.65 -19.37 -23.58
CA GLU A 20 7.87 -20.35 -22.83
C GLU A 20 6.93 -19.68 -21.81
N ILE A 21 7.44 -18.69 -21.09
CA ILE A 21 6.66 -17.93 -20.11
C ILE A 21 5.54 -17.11 -20.82
N ARG A 22 5.86 -16.43 -21.89
CA ARG A 22 4.87 -15.66 -22.67
C ARG A 22 3.77 -16.57 -23.21
N TYR A 23 4.13 -17.70 -23.80
CA TYR A 23 3.17 -18.70 -24.24
C TYR A 23 2.23 -19.11 -23.11
N MET A 24 2.78 -19.49 -21.97
CA MET A 24 2.02 -19.96 -20.82
C MET A 24 1.00 -18.89 -20.32
N ILE A 25 1.44 -17.66 -20.15
CA ILE A 25 0.56 -16.57 -19.69
C ILE A 25 -0.53 -16.25 -20.72
N THR A 26 -0.16 -16.18 -22.00
CA THR A 26 -1.13 -15.92 -23.10
C THR A 26 -2.20 -17.01 -23.18
N GLU A 27 -1.80 -18.27 -23.15
CA GLU A 27 -2.71 -19.40 -23.23
C GLU A 27 -3.58 -19.56 -21.97
N TYR A 28 -3.05 -19.19 -20.80
CA TYR A 28 -3.80 -19.19 -19.55
C TYR A 28 -4.88 -18.09 -19.54
N VAL A 29 -4.56 -16.88 -19.96
CA VAL A 29 -5.55 -15.78 -20.09
C VAL A 29 -6.64 -16.15 -21.09
N ALA A 30 -6.28 -16.77 -22.20
CA ALA A 30 -7.21 -17.23 -23.22
C ALA A 30 -8.06 -18.46 -22.80
N GLY A 31 -7.83 -19.02 -21.60
CA GLY A 31 -8.58 -20.17 -21.08
C GLY A 31 -8.21 -21.52 -21.70
N ARG A 32 -7.10 -21.59 -22.46
CA ARG A 32 -6.62 -22.84 -23.07
C ARG A 32 -5.73 -23.66 -22.13
N ILE A 33 -5.14 -23.04 -21.12
CA ILE A 33 -4.47 -23.74 -20.01
C ILE A 33 -5.44 -23.74 -18.82
N PRO A 34 -5.79 -24.92 -18.27
CA PRO A 34 -6.71 -25.00 -17.14
C PRO A 34 -6.02 -24.66 -15.82
N ASP A 35 -6.82 -24.24 -14.82
CA ASP A 35 -6.34 -23.80 -13.50
C ASP A 35 -5.47 -24.84 -12.79
N TYR A 36 -5.79 -26.14 -12.88
CA TYR A 36 -5.01 -27.18 -12.23
C TYR A 36 -3.58 -27.28 -12.77
N GLN A 37 -3.36 -27.02 -14.07
CA GLN A 37 -2.01 -26.98 -14.64
C GLN A 37 -1.26 -25.71 -14.20
N MET A 38 -1.94 -24.57 -14.17
CA MET A 38 -1.35 -23.34 -13.67
C MET A 38 -1.02 -23.45 -12.17
N SER A 39 -1.89 -24.05 -11.36
CA SER A 39 -1.60 -24.31 -9.93
C SER A 39 -0.36 -25.18 -9.74
N ALA A 40 -0.20 -26.23 -10.54
CA ALA A 40 0.98 -27.08 -10.50
C ALA A 40 2.26 -26.31 -10.85
N PHE A 41 2.19 -25.41 -11.84
CA PHE A 41 3.30 -24.53 -12.19
C PHE A 41 3.63 -23.55 -11.06
N LEU A 42 2.64 -22.87 -10.49
CA LEU A 42 2.83 -21.93 -9.38
C LEU A 42 3.43 -22.61 -8.15
N MET A 43 3.03 -23.85 -7.85
CA MET A 43 3.63 -24.64 -6.77
C MET A 43 5.07 -25.06 -7.11
N ALA A 44 5.37 -25.37 -8.37
CA ALA A 44 6.75 -25.61 -8.80
C ALA A 44 7.63 -24.36 -8.64
N VAL A 45 7.10 -23.18 -8.95
CA VAL A 45 7.77 -21.89 -8.70
C VAL A 45 7.96 -21.65 -7.19
N TYR A 46 6.97 -21.96 -6.38
CA TYR A 46 7.05 -21.81 -4.92
C TYR A 46 8.26 -22.55 -4.33
N PHE A 47 8.48 -23.80 -4.76
CA PHE A 47 9.57 -24.62 -4.26
C PHE A 47 10.93 -24.40 -4.96
N LYS A 48 10.93 -23.97 -6.21
CA LYS A 48 12.17 -23.87 -7.02
C LYS A 48 12.61 -22.43 -7.26
N GLY A 49 11.77 -21.44 -6.93
CA GLY A 49 12.01 -20.04 -7.25
C GLY A 49 11.96 -19.75 -8.75
N MET A 50 12.37 -18.57 -9.11
CA MET A 50 12.57 -18.09 -10.48
C MET A 50 13.92 -17.37 -10.57
N SER A 51 14.56 -17.39 -11.73
CA SER A 51 15.69 -16.50 -12.00
C SER A 51 15.21 -15.07 -12.25
N GLU A 52 16.12 -14.09 -12.21
CA GLU A 52 15.78 -12.69 -12.53
C GLU A 52 15.19 -12.57 -13.95
N GLU A 53 15.73 -13.32 -14.93
CA GLU A 53 15.23 -13.32 -16.30
C GLU A 53 13.82 -13.92 -16.39
N GLU A 54 13.54 -15.00 -15.65
CA GLU A 54 12.22 -15.61 -15.58
C GLU A 54 11.21 -14.64 -14.95
N THR A 55 11.59 -14.00 -13.84
CA THR A 55 10.71 -13.08 -13.12
C THR A 55 10.40 -11.84 -13.96
N LEU A 56 11.41 -11.28 -14.65
CA LEU A 56 11.22 -10.17 -15.59
C LEU A 56 10.30 -10.59 -16.75
N ALA A 57 10.56 -11.74 -17.38
CA ALA A 57 9.76 -12.23 -18.50
C ALA A 57 8.29 -12.47 -18.10
N MET A 58 8.06 -13.05 -16.91
CA MET A 58 6.72 -13.26 -16.38
C MET A 58 6.03 -11.94 -16.05
N THR A 59 6.74 -10.98 -15.45
CA THR A 59 6.21 -9.64 -15.16
C THR A 59 5.78 -8.94 -16.45
N GLN A 60 6.62 -8.97 -17.49
CA GLN A 60 6.28 -8.39 -18.79
C GLN A 60 5.09 -9.09 -19.46
N ALA A 61 5.05 -10.41 -19.45
CA ALA A 61 3.94 -11.17 -20.02
C ALA A 61 2.62 -10.86 -19.31
N VAL A 62 2.64 -10.75 -17.99
CA VAL A 62 1.46 -10.39 -17.18
C VAL A 62 1.06 -8.93 -17.42
N ALA A 63 2.00 -7.98 -17.48
CA ALA A 63 1.72 -6.58 -17.76
C ALA A 63 1.04 -6.40 -19.13
N HIS A 64 1.58 -7.07 -20.17
CA HIS A 64 1.06 -6.97 -21.54
C HIS A 64 -0.16 -7.88 -21.80
N SER A 65 -0.71 -8.53 -20.80
CA SER A 65 -1.94 -9.32 -20.93
C SER A 65 -3.20 -8.46 -21.08
N GLY A 66 -3.11 -7.17 -20.82
CA GLY A 66 -4.19 -6.19 -20.91
C GLY A 66 -3.69 -4.84 -21.40
N ASP A 67 -4.36 -3.78 -20.95
CA ASP A 67 -4.04 -2.41 -21.36
C ASP A 67 -2.72 -1.96 -20.75
N MET A 68 -1.92 -1.28 -21.59
CA MET A 68 -0.73 -0.52 -21.17
C MET A 68 -1.08 0.96 -21.24
N VAL A 69 -0.99 1.67 -20.12
CA VAL A 69 -1.35 3.08 -20.05
C VAL A 69 -0.22 3.94 -20.63
N ASP A 70 -0.54 4.76 -21.62
CA ASP A 70 0.40 5.75 -22.17
C ASP A 70 0.21 7.10 -21.48
N LEU A 71 1.12 7.43 -20.55
CA LEU A 71 1.09 8.69 -19.82
C LEU A 71 1.80 9.84 -20.55
N SER A 72 2.11 9.71 -21.85
CA SER A 72 2.80 10.78 -22.63
C SER A 72 2.00 12.09 -22.70
N GLY A 73 0.67 12.03 -22.56
CA GLY A 73 -0.21 13.20 -22.45
C GLY A 73 -0.11 13.98 -21.13
N ILE A 74 0.70 13.51 -20.18
CA ILE A 74 0.97 14.19 -18.92
C ILE A 74 2.37 14.78 -18.96
N GLU A 75 2.47 16.10 -18.83
CA GLU A 75 3.75 16.80 -18.83
C GLU A 75 4.54 16.60 -17.52
N GLY A 76 5.87 16.44 -17.64
CA GLY A 76 6.78 16.28 -16.51
C GLY A 76 6.96 14.84 -16.07
N SER A 77 7.79 14.62 -15.03
CA SER A 77 8.11 13.30 -14.50
C SER A 77 6.94 12.72 -13.69
N LYS A 78 6.49 11.53 -14.06
CA LYS A 78 5.41 10.78 -13.42
C LYS A 78 6.03 9.71 -12.52
N ILE A 79 5.88 9.86 -11.21
CA ILE A 79 6.42 8.92 -10.22
C ILE A 79 5.26 8.28 -9.47
N ASP A 80 5.21 6.95 -9.47
CA ASP A 80 4.24 6.20 -8.67
C ASP A 80 4.86 5.67 -7.38
N LYS A 81 4.03 5.46 -6.37
CA LYS A 81 4.40 4.77 -5.12
C LYS A 81 3.53 3.54 -4.96
N HIS A 82 4.14 2.41 -4.69
CA HIS A 82 3.44 1.20 -4.30
C HIS A 82 3.78 0.83 -2.86
N SER A 83 2.77 0.50 -2.06
CA SER A 83 2.95 -0.13 -0.75
C SER A 83 2.60 -1.61 -0.86
N THR A 84 3.37 -2.46 -0.18
CA THR A 84 3.04 -3.89 -0.06
C THR A 84 1.83 -4.15 0.85
N GLY A 85 1.27 -3.09 1.45
CA GLY A 85 0.11 -3.13 2.32
C GLY A 85 0.46 -3.12 3.80
N GLY A 86 -0.38 -2.46 4.58
CA GLY A 86 -0.21 -2.32 6.03
C GLY A 86 -1.45 -1.73 6.68
N VAL A 87 -1.39 -1.61 8.00
CA VAL A 87 -2.46 -1.08 8.84
C VAL A 87 -2.20 0.40 9.13
N GLY A 88 -3.20 1.25 8.85
CA GLY A 88 -3.04 2.69 8.94
C GLY A 88 -2.17 3.28 7.81
N ASP A 89 -1.95 2.55 6.72
CA ASP A 89 -1.15 3.02 5.57
C ASP A 89 -1.95 4.01 4.70
N LYS A 90 -1.99 5.24 5.16
CA LYS A 90 -2.56 6.41 4.47
C LYS A 90 -1.49 7.23 3.73
N THR A 91 -0.26 6.74 3.65
CA THR A 91 0.90 7.48 3.13
C THR A 91 0.67 8.07 1.73
N THR A 92 -0.04 7.38 0.83
CA THR A 92 -0.35 7.91 -0.51
C THR A 92 -1.07 9.25 -0.47
N LEU A 93 -1.98 9.44 0.50
CA LEU A 93 -2.81 10.65 0.63
C LEU A 93 -2.01 11.87 1.13
N ILE A 94 -0.81 11.62 1.66
CA ILE A 94 0.11 12.64 2.17
C ILE A 94 1.24 12.88 1.16
N ILE A 95 1.87 11.80 0.68
CA ILE A 95 3.04 11.92 -0.20
C ILE A 95 2.70 12.42 -1.60
N ALA A 96 1.55 12.01 -2.16
CA ALA A 96 1.18 12.44 -3.50
C ALA A 96 0.95 13.96 -3.58
N PRO A 97 0.24 14.60 -2.64
CA PRO A 97 0.16 16.06 -2.56
C PRO A 97 1.51 16.75 -2.35
N ILE A 98 2.39 16.22 -1.49
CA ILE A 98 3.74 16.76 -1.26
C ILE A 98 4.54 16.75 -2.56
N VAL A 99 4.57 15.62 -3.25
CA VAL A 99 5.31 15.43 -4.51
C VAL A 99 4.77 16.34 -5.61
N ALA A 100 3.44 16.48 -5.70
CA ALA A 100 2.79 17.39 -6.65
C ALA A 100 3.11 18.86 -6.35
N ALA A 101 3.14 19.26 -5.06
CA ALA A 101 3.53 20.61 -4.65
C ALA A 101 4.98 20.94 -5.02
N CYS A 102 5.85 19.95 -5.09
CA CYS A 102 7.26 20.07 -5.53
C CYS A 102 7.43 19.95 -7.05
N GLY A 103 6.34 19.89 -7.83
CA GLY A 103 6.36 19.95 -9.30
C GLY A 103 6.71 18.63 -10.00
N ALA A 104 6.60 17.49 -9.34
CA ALA A 104 6.51 16.19 -10.00
C ALA A 104 5.04 15.79 -10.16
N LYS A 105 4.75 14.74 -10.93
CA LYS A 105 3.39 14.28 -11.21
C LYS A 105 3.12 12.93 -10.57
N VAL A 106 1.92 12.76 -10.02
CA VAL A 106 1.46 11.49 -9.45
C VAL A 106 0.19 11.03 -10.17
N ALA A 107 0.36 10.19 -11.18
CA ALA A 107 -0.71 9.57 -11.94
C ALA A 107 -0.96 8.14 -11.39
N LYS A 108 -1.75 8.02 -10.32
CA LYS A 108 -1.82 6.79 -9.52
C LYS A 108 -3.08 5.99 -9.78
N MET A 109 -2.87 4.71 -10.11
CA MET A 109 -3.92 3.68 -10.10
C MET A 109 -3.72 2.80 -8.87
N SER A 110 -4.74 2.70 -8.01
CA SER A 110 -4.68 2.02 -6.72
C SER A 110 -5.76 0.94 -6.59
N GLY A 111 -5.54 0.02 -5.66
CA GLY A 111 -6.50 -1.05 -5.34
C GLY A 111 -7.44 -0.68 -4.19
N ARG A 112 -8.43 -1.55 -3.99
CA ARG A 112 -9.28 -1.61 -2.79
C ARG A 112 -8.59 -2.39 -1.69
N GLY A 113 -9.07 -2.25 -0.46
CA GLY A 113 -8.57 -3.00 0.69
C GLY A 113 -8.83 -4.50 0.58
N LEU A 114 -7.93 -5.28 1.15
CA LEU A 114 -7.98 -6.73 1.21
C LEU A 114 -7.59 -7.21 2.61
N GLY A 115 -8.40 -8.09 3.20
CA GLY A 115 -8.14 -8.63 4.53
C GLY A 115 -8.06 -7.53 5.59
N HIS A 116 -6.96 -7.53 6.36
CA HIS A 116 -6.71 -6.58 7.45
C HIS A 116 -6.15 -5.21 6.98
N THR A 117 -5.88 -5.05 5.68
CA THR A 117 -5.30 -3.81 5.14
C THR A 117 -6.37 -2.91 4.52
N GLY A 118 -6.33 -1.61 4.79
CA GLY A 118 -7.23 -0.63 4.19
C GLY A 118 -6.80 -0.25 2.77
N GLY A 119 -7.77 -0.09 1.84
CA GLY A 119 -7.52 0.33 0.46
C GLY A 119 -7.50 1.84 0.28
N THR A 120 -6.56 2.36 -0.52
CA THR A 120 -6.51 3.81 -0.83
C THR A 120 -7.79 4.29 -1.53
N VAL A 121 -8.38 3.46 -2.40
CA VAL A 121 -9.65 3.77 -3.09
C VAL A 121 -10.79 3.88 -2.09
N ASP A 122 -10.89 2.93 -1.16
CA ASP A 122 -11.94 2.90 -0.15
C ASP A 122 -11.86 4.13 0.78
N LYS A 123 -10.64 4.54 1.14
CA LYS A 123 -10.41 5.76 1.91
C LYS A 123 -10.87 7.00 1.14
N LEU A 124 -10.51 7.15 -0.13
CA LEU A 124 -10.93 8.27 -0.95
C LEU A 124 -12.47 8.31 -1.13
N GLU A 125 -13.11 7.16 -1.30
CA GLU A 125 -14.57 7.06 -1.42
C GLU A 125 -15.31 7.44 -0.13
N SER A 126 -14.63 7.51 1.01
CA SER A 126 -15.20 8.05 2.25
C SER A 126 -15.37 9.58 2.24
N ILE A 127 -14.72 10.27 1.28
CA ILE A 127 -14.96 11.70 1.03
C ILE A 127 -16.27 11.83 0.24
N PRO A 128 -17.28 12.56 0.76
CA PRO A 128 -18.56 12.69 0.06
C PRO A 128 -18.39 13.19 -1.37
N GLY A 129 -19.04 12.52 -2.34
CA GLY A 129 -19.01 12.89 -3.76
C GLY A 129 -17.74 12.52 -4.52
N MET A 130 -16.70 12.01 -3.86
CA MET A 130 -15.42 11.67 -4.49
C MET A 130 -15.57 10.58 -5.54
N ARG A 131 -15.06 10.83 -6.74
CA ARG A 131 -15.06 9.87 -7.84
C ARG A 131 -13.68 9.26 -8.02
N THR A 132 -13.58 7.95 -7.83
CA THR A 132 -12.36 7.15 -8.01
C THR A 132 -12.35 6.36 -9.31
N SER A 133 -13.43 6.42 -10.09
CA SER A 133 -13.51 5.87 -11.44
C SER A 133 -13.65 7.02 -12.43
N LEU A 134 -12.61 7.28 -13.20
CA LEU A 134 -12.55 8.30 -14.24
C LEU A 134 -12.14 7.64 -15.55
N ASP A 135 -12.62 8.20 -16.67
CA ASP A 135 -12.06 7.88 -17.98
C ASP A 135 -10.65 8.45 -18.14
N GLU A 136 -9.89 7.94 -19.09
CA GLU A 136 -8.49 8.30 -19.32
C GLU A 136 -8.30 9.81 -19.56
N LYS A 137 -9.18 10.40 -20.36
CA LYS A 137 -9.13 11.84 -20.66
C LYS A 137 -9.28 12.68 -19.41
N LYS A 138 -10.27 12.35 -18.56
CA LYS A 138 -10.49 13.07 -17.30
C LYS A 138 -9.37 12.84 -16.32
N PHE A 139 -8.83 11.62 -16.27
CA PHE A 139 -7.66 11.30 -15.44
C PHE A 139 -6.45 12.18 -15.82
N PHE A 140 -6.15 12.33 -17.12
CA PHE A 140 -5.06 13.19 -17.60
C PHE A 140 -5.31 14.68 -17.32
N GLU A 141 -6.53 15.15 -17.54
CA GLU A 141 -6.93 16.52 -17.21
C GLU A 141 -6.64 16.83 -15.73
N VAL A 142 -7.08 15.95 -14.82
CA VAL A 142 -6.87 16.14 -13.37
C VAL A 142 -5.39 16.17 -13.04
N VAL A 143 -4.58 15.23 -13.54
CA VAL A 143 -3.13 15.20 -13.25
C VAL A 143 -2.44 16.45 -13.81
N ASN A 144 -2.77 16.88 -15.03
CA ASN A 144 -2.16 18.09 -15.62
C ASN A 144 -2.53 19.35 -14.82
N GLN A 145 -3.78 19.47 -14.39
CA GLN A 145 -4.29 20.63 -13.65
C GLN A 145 -3.76 20.69 -12.20
N THR A 146 -3.79 19.58 -11.48
CA THR A 146 -3.53 19.58 -10.03
C THR A 146 -2.15 19.05 -9.65
N GLY A 147 -1.50 18.30 -10.55
CA GLY A 147 -0.24 17.60 -10.32
C GLY A 147 -0.41 16.16 -9.84
N LEU A 148 -1.62 15.74 -9.44
CA LEU A 148 -1.88 14.39 -8.95
C LEU A 148 -3.31 13.95 -9.26
N CYS A 149 -3.49 12.64 -9.41
CA CYS A 149 -4.80 12.00 -9.42
C CYS A 149 -4.67 10.58 -8.90
N VAL A 150 -5.61 10.14 -8.07
CA VAL A 150 -5.66 8.77 -7.56
C VAL A 150 -7.00 8.16 -7.91
N ILE A 151 -6.96 7.09 -8.72
CA ILE A 151 -8.15 6.37 -9.18
C ILE A 151 -8.05 4.87 -8.89
N GLY A 152 -9.16 4.17 -8.99
CA GLY A 152 -9.20 2.71 -9.01
C GLY A 152 -8.54 2.16 -10.27
N GLN A 153 -8.00 0.95 -10.19
CA GLN A 153 -7.46 0.25 -11.35
C GLN A 153 -8.58 -0.09 -12.34
N SER A 154 -8.33 0.06 -13.64
CA SER A 154 -9.25 -0.44 -14.66
C SER A 154 -9.30 -1.98 -14.62
N GLY A 155 -10.46 -2.55 -14.95
CA GLY A 155 -10.64 -4.01 -14.96
C GLY A 155 -9.74 -4.75 -15.96
N ASN A 156 -9.14 -4.03 -16.90
CA ASN A 156 -8.29 -4.58 -17.97
C ASN A 156 -6.79 -4.32 -17.75
N LEU A 157 -6.40 -3.69 -16.62
CA LEU A 157 -4.99 -3.53 -16.27
C LEU A 157 -4.44 -4.87 -15.75
N ALA A 158 -3.50 -5.48 -16.47
CA ALA A 158 -2.86 -6.76 -16.14
C ALA A 158 -3.88 -7.88 -15.75
N PRO A 159 -4.85 -8.25 -16.62
CA PRO A 159 -5.89 -9.23 -16.29
C PRO A 159 -5.34 -10.62 -15.96
N ALA A 160 -4.15 -10.99 -16.47
CA ALA A 160 -3.47 -12.20 -16.06
C ALA A 160 -3.16 -12.23 -14.57
N ASP A 161 -2.75 -11.09 -13.98
CA ASP A 161 -2.49 -11.01 -12.54
C ASP A 161 -3.75 -11.31 -11.72
N LYS A 162 -4.89 -10.78 -12.12
CA LYS A 162 -6.17 -11.03 -11.43
C LYS A 162 -6.50 -12.54 -11.39
N LYS A 163 -6.29 -13.26 -12.51
CA LYS A 163 -6.53 -14.71 -12.57
C LYS A 163 -5.51 -15.48 -11.74
N LEU A 164 -4.23 -15.13 -11.87
CA LEU A 164 -3.13 -15.77 -11.14
C LEU A 164 -3.28 -15.55 -9.63
N TYR A 165 -3.59 -14.33 -9.19
CA TYR A 165 -3.76 -14.03 -7.77
C TYR A 165 -4.95 -14.78 -7.16
N ALA A 166 -6.10 -14.80 -7.84
CA ALA A 166 -7.28 -15.55 -7.39
C ALA A 166 -6.98 -17.06 -7.23
N LEU A 167 -6.13 -17.62 -8.11
CA LEU A 167 -5.71 -19.01 -7.99
C LEU A 167 -4.71 -19.21 -6.84
N ARG A 168 -3.76 -18.31 -6.67
CA ARG A 168 -2.76 -18.34 -5.58
C ARG A 168 -3.40 -18.25 -4.20
N ASP A 169 -4.44 -17.44 -4.07
CA ASP A 169 -5.18 -17.20 -2.82
C ASP A 169 -5.77 -18.50 -2.24
N VAL A 170 -6.15 -19.45 -3.09
CA VAL A 170 -6.75 -20.72 -2.69
C VAL A 170 -5.84 -21.95 -2.84
N THR A 171 -4.58 -21.76 -3.24
CA THR A 171 -3.61 -22.85 -3.50
C THR A 171 -2.33 -22.73 -2.67
N ALA A 172 -2.31 -21.90 -1.62
CA ALA A 172 -1.19 -21.72 -0.70
C ALA A 172 0.13 -21.34 -1.41
N THR A 173 0.06 -20.43 -2.39
CA THR A 173 1.24 -19.93 -3.16
C THR A 173 1.36 -18.41 -3.14
N VAL A 174 0.63 -17.72 -2.22
CA VAL A 174 0.65 -16.26 -2.14
C VAL A 174 1.99 -15.71 -1.67
N ASP A 175 2.63 -16.36 -0.71
CA ASP A 175 3.84 -15.92 -0.01
C ASP A 175 5.16 -16.21 -0.77
N SER A 176 5.09 -16.59 -2.04
CA SER A 176 6.25 -16.73 -2.91
C SER A 176 6.80 -15.36 -3.35
N ILE A 177 8.03 -15.02 -2.94
CA ILE A 177 8.67 -13.73 -3.28
C ILE A 177 8.64 -13.41 -4.79
N PRO A 178 9.08 -14.30 -5.72
CA PRO A 178 9.00 -14.03 -7.15
C PRO A 178 7.57 -13.73 -7.63
N LEU A 179 6.59 -14.50 -7.15
CA LEU A 179 5.19 -14.32 -7.55
C LEU A 179 4.55 -13.04 -6.96
N ILE A 180 4.97 -12.62 -5.77
CA ILE A 180 4.59 -11.32 -5.20
C ILE A 180 5.19 -10.19 -6.05
N ALA A 181 6.48 -10.27 -6.38
CA ALA A 181 7.17 -9.29 -7.22
C ALA A 181 6.51 -9.16 -8.60
N VAL A 182 6.21 -10.27 -9.27
CA VAL A 182 5.49 -10.30 -10.55
C VAL A 182 4.14 -9.61 -10.45
N SER A 183 3.33 -9.95 -9.44
CA SER A 183 2.00 -9.38 -9.23
C SER A 183 2.04 -7.87 -9.04
N ILE A 184 2.96 -7.37 -8.23
CA ILE A 184 3.11 -5.93 -7.97
C ILE A 184 3.64 -5.21 -9.20
N MET A 185 4.77 -5.67 -9.73
CA MET A 185 5.50 -4.95 -10.77
C MET A 185 4.80 -4.98 -12.13
N SER A 186 4.05 -6.04 -12.45
CA SER A 186 3.26 -6.06 -13.69
C SER A 186 2.25 -4.92 -13.76
N LYS A 187 1.54 -4.63 -12.67
CA LYS A 187 0.61 -3.50 -12.58
C LYS A 187 1.32 -2.15 -12.65
N LYS A 188 2.53 -2.05 -12.05
CA LYS A 188 3.32 -0.81 -12.08
C LYS A 188 3.89 -0.53 -13.46
N LEU A 189 4.33 -1.56 -14.18
CA LEU A 189 4.78 -1.42 -15.57
C LEU A 189 3.60 -1.05 -16.49
N ALA A 190 2.45 -1.71 -16.32
CA ALA A 190 1.25 -1.43 -17.10
C ALA A 190 0.69 -0.01 -16.86
N ALA A 191 0.89 0.58 -15.67
CA ALA A 191 0.47 1.93 -15.34
C ALA A 191 1.31 3.05 -16.00
N GLY A 192 2.45 2.73 -16.63
CA GLY A 192 3.18 3.62 -17.54
C GLY A 192 4.07 4.69 -16.89
N ASN A 193 4.19 4.77 -15.56
CA ASN A 193 4.98 5.78 -14.87
C ASN A 193 6.49 5.74 -15.23
N ASP A 194 7.20 6.88 -15.08
CA ASP A 194 8.61 7.01 -15.40
C ASP A 194 9.51 6.42 -14.29
N GLY A 195 9.06 6.52 -13.03
CA GLY A 195 9.76 5.98 -11.87
C GLY A 195 8.80 5.37 -10.86
N ILE A 196 9.31 4.43 -10.06
CA ILE A 196 8.54 3.65 -9.09
C ILE A 196 9.24 3.69 -7.74
N LEU A 197 8.54 4.19 -6.73
CA LEU A 197 8.93 4.02 -5.33
C LEU A 197 8.16 2.85 -4.73
N LEU A 198 8.88 1.91 -4.13
CA LEU A 198 8.33 0.77 -3.42
C LEU A 198 8.44 1.00 -1.92
N ASP A 199 7.32 0.98 -1.23
CA ASP A 199 7.22 1.02 0.23
C ASP A 199 6.95 -0.41 0.70
N VAL A 200 8.04 -1.12 1.00
CA VAL A 200 8.01 -2.53 1.40
C VAL A 200 7.87 -2.63 2.91
N LYS A 201 6.66 -2.95 3.34
CA LYS A 201 6.34 -3.10 4.76
C LYS A 201 6.95 -4.37 5.34
N THR A 202 7.45 -4.29 6.57
CA THR A 202 7.99 -5.42 7.34
C THR A 202 7.40 -5.47 8.73
N GLY A 203 7.06 -6.65 9.24
CA GLY A 203 6.55 -6.83 10.60
C GLY A 203 5.18 -7.50 10.67
N SER A 204 4.55 -7.46 11.83
CA SER A 204 3.31 -8.20 12.13
C SER A 204 2.15 -7.85 11.20
N GLY A 205 2.01 -6.58 10.79
CA GLY A 205 0.96 -6.11 9.90
C GLY A 205 1.28 -6.19 8.40
N ALA A 206 2.42 -6.77 8.02
CA ALA A 206 2.89 -6.86 6.65
C ALA A 206 2.87 -8.30 6.11
N PHE A 207 2.97 -8.47 4.78
CA PHE A 207 3.20 -9.79 4.19
C PHE A 207 4.57 -10.36 4.56
N MET A 208 5.62 -9.53 4.49
CA MET A 208 6.96 -9.91 4.91
C MET A 208 7.11 -9.70 6.41
N LYS A 209 7.43 -10.76 7.13
CA LYS A 209 7.52 -10.73 8.60
C LYS A 209 8.91 -10.36 9.11
N THR A 210 9.95 -10.50 8.27
CA THR A 210 11.34 -10.18 8.61
C THR A 210 11.91 -9.09 7.70
N VAL A 211 12.90 -8.36 8.19
CA VAL A 211 13.62 -7.34 7.42
C VAL A 211 14.37 -7.98 6.25
N GLU A 212 14.92 -9.18 6.45
CA GLU A 212 15.66 -9.94 5.47
C GLU A 212 14.79 -10.34 4.28
N ASP A 213 13.59 -10.88 4.51
CA ASP A 213 12.63 -11.22 3.46
C ASP A 213 12.11 -9.99 2.73
N SER A 214 11.91 -8.89 3.47
CA SER A 214 11.51 -7.60 2.90
C SER A 214 12.58 -7.03 1.97
N ILE A 215 13.88 -7.14 2.35
CA ILE A 215 15.00 -6.75 1.50
C ILE A 215 15.08 -7.67 0.26
N ALA A 216 14.87 -8.97 0.42
CA ALA A 216 14.86 -9.91 -0.71
C ALA A 216 13.76 -9.57 -1.72
N LEU A 217 12.53 -9.32 -1.25
CA LEU A 217 11.42 -8.87 -2.09
C LEU A 217 11.72 -7.52 -2.77
N ALA A 218 12.28 -6.57 -2.02
CA ALA A 218 12.64 -5.26 -2.54
C ALA A 218 13.68 -5.34 -3.66
N LYS A 219 14.73 -6.16 -3.49
CA LYS A 219 15.74 -6.40 -4.53
C LYS A 219 15.12 -6.96 -5.80
N GLU A 220 14.27 -7.96 -5.68
CA GLU A 220 13.57 -8.58 -6.81
C GLU A 220 12.73 -7.54 -7.57
N MET A 221 11.91 -6.75 -6.87
CA MET A 221 11.08 -5.73 -7.49
C MET A 221 11.90 -4.59 -8.10
N VAL A 222 12.99 -4.16 -7.45
CA VAL A 222 13.91 -3.13 -7.99
C VAL A 222 14.58 -3.64 -9.26
N SER A 223 15.08 -4.90 -9.25
CA SER A 223 15.67 -5.54 -10.43
C SER A 223 14.70 -5.57 -11.62
N ILE A 224 13.45 -5.98 -11.38
CA ILE A 224 12.39 -5.98 -12.41
C ILE A 224 12.18 -4.58 -12.99
N GLY A 225 12.02 -3.57 -12.13
CA GLY A 225 11.75 -2.20 -12.56
C GLY A 225 12.90 -1.63 -13.39
N GLU A 226 14.13 -1.72 -12.90
CA GLU A 226 15.33 -1.22 -13.57
C GLU A 226 15.59 -1.95 -14.91
N ASN A 227 15.40 -3.28 -14.96
CA ASN A 227 15.55 -4.05 -16.19
C ASN A 227 14.42 -3.78 -17.20
N ALA A 228 13.26 -3.31 -16.74
CA ALA A 228 12.18 -2.79 -17.58
C ALA A 228 12.36 -1.31 -17.99
N GLY A 229 13.49 -0.69 -17.64
CA GLY A 229 13.80 0.71 -17.97
C GLY A 229 13.07 1.74 -17.08
N LYS A 230 12.55 1.33 -15.91
CA LYS A 230 11.89 2.21 -14.95
C LYS A 230 12.78 2.43 -13.74
N LYS A 231 13.15 3.67 -13.46
CA LYS A 231 13.91 4.02 -12.24
C LYS A 231 13.13 3.56 -11.01
N THR A 232 13.73 2.68 -10.21
CA THR A 232 13.04 2.03 -9.10
C THR A 232 13.90 2.06 -7.83
N VAL A 233 13.28 2.49 -6.74
CA VAL A 233 13.87 2.48 -5.39
C VAL A 233 12.87 1.86 -4.43
N ALA A 234 13.35 1.12 -3.43
CA ALA A 234 12.52 0.61 -2.36
C ALA A 234 12.99 1.14 -0.99
N LEU A 235 12.03 1.42 -0.11
CA LEU A 235 12.25 1.61 1.33
C LEU A 235 11.61 0.45 2.08
N ILE A 236 12.35 -0.10 3.05
CA ILE A 236 11.82 -1.10 3.99
C ILE A 236 11.33 -0.34 5.21
N THR A 237 10.01 -0.34 5.44
CA THR A 237 9.39 0.44 6.51
C THR A 237 8.71 -0.44 7.54
N ASP A 238 8.71 -0.01 8.80
CA ASP A 238 8.11 -0.75 9.91
C ASP A 238 6.58 -0.88 9.75
N MET A 239 6.06 -2.06 10.10
CA MET A 239 4.64 -2.37 10.21
C MET A 239 4.36 -3.34 11.37
N ASP A 240 5.22 -3.37 12.37
CA ASP A 240 4.92 -4.05 13.65
C ASP A 240 3.89 -3.28 14.47
N ILE A 241 3.81 -1.97 14.23
CA ILE A 241 2.89 -1.05 14.87
C ILE A 241 2.05 -0.39 13.78
N PRO A 242 0.73 -0.18 13.96
CA PRO A 242 -0.07 0.61 13.01
C PRO A 242 0.54 2.00 12.78
N LEU A 243 0.57 2.45 11.52
CA LEU A 243 1.17 3.73 11.15
C LEU A 243 0.21 4.88 11.45
N GLY A 244 0.66 5.84 12.26
CA GLY A 244 -0.20 6.88 12.83
C GLY A 244 -1.12 6.31 13.92
N HIS A 245 -2.20 7.02 14.21
CA HIS A 245 -3.16 6.67 15.27
C HIS A 245 -4.49 6.13 14.74
N ASN A 246 -4.87 6.50 13.52
CA ASN A 246 -6.19 6.20 12.97
C ASN A 246 -6.16 4.98 12.05
N ILE A 247 -7.07 4.05 12.26
CA ILE A 247 -7.31 2.87 11.42
C ILE A 247 -8.77 2.88 11.00
N GLY A 248 -9.04 2.99 9.70
CA GLY A 248 -10.39 3.07 9.13
C GLY A 248 -10.39 3.96 7.89
N ASN A 249 -11.55 4.11 7.20
CA ASN A 249 -11.54 4.83 5.94
C ASN A 249 -11.49 6.36 6.13
N SER A 250 -12.57 6.99 6.62
CA SER A 250 -12.59 8.43 6.87
C SER A 250 -11.63 8.87 7.97
N LEU A 251 -11.43 8.03 9.00
CA LEU A 251 -10.49 8.33 10.07
C LEU A 251 -9.06 8.49 9.54
N GLU A 252 -8.65 7.67 8.57
CA GLU A 252 -7.33 7.80 7.94
C GLU A 252 -7.24 9.01 7.00
N ILE A 253 -8.33 9.42 6.33
CA ILE A 253 -8.36 10.69 5.59
C ILE A 253 -8.18 11.87 6.54
N ILE A 254 -8.91 11.88 7.66
CA ILE A 254 -8.80 12.90 8.70
C ILE A 254 -7.34 13.03 9.16
N GLU A 255 -6.70 11.94 9.52
CA GLU A 255 -5.30 11.96 9.97
C GLU A 255 -4.33 12.39 8.86
N ALA A 256 -4.57 11.99 7.61
CA ALA A 256 -3.78 12.46 6.48
C ALA A 256 -3.90 13.99 6.28
N VAL A 257 -5.10 14.53 6.41
CA VAL A 257 -5.35 15.99 6.35
C VAL A 257 -4.66 16.70 7.51
N GLU A 258 -4.78 16.20 8.73
CA GLU A 258 -4.10 16.80 9.91
C GLU A 258 -2.57 16.71 9.75
N THR A 259 -2.04 15.63 9.17
CA THR A 259 -0.61 15.53 8.83
C THR A 259 -0.21 16.62 7.82
N LEU A 260 -1.00 16.85 6.79
CA LEU A 260 -0.76 17.93 5.80
C LEU A 260 -0.93 19.34 6.39
N LYS A 261 -1.65 19.48 7.50
CA LYS A 261 -1.71 20.74 8.31
C LYS A 261 -0.53 20.90 9.28
N GLY A 262 0.34 19.89 9.41
CA GLY A 262 1.49 19.92 10.32
C GLY A 262 1.18 19.47 11.75
N THR A 263 0.00 18.89 11.99
CA THR A 263 -0.45 18.42 13.33
C THR A 263 -0.55 16.88 13.42
N GLY A 264 -0.06 16.17 12.40
CA GLY A 264 -0.10 14.70 12.34
C GLY A 264 0.91 14.01 13.25
N PRO A 265 0.76 12.68 13.43
CA PRO A 265 1.70 11.87 14.20
C PRO A 265 3.12 11.91 13.63
N SER A 266 4.12 11.89 14.52
CA SER A 266 5.53 12.01 14.13
C SER A 266 6.03 10.83 13.29
N ASP A 267 5.61 9.61 13.61
CA ASP A 267 5.95 8.40 12.86
C ASP A 267 5.41 8.44 11.42
N LEU A 268 4.15 8.79 11.25
CA LEU A 268 3.50 8.93 9.95
C LEU A 268 4.15 10.06 9.14
N THR A 269 4.41 11.21 9.78
CA THR A 269 5.03 12.37 9.14
C THR A 269 6.43 12.02 8.63
N GLU A 270 7.28 11.41 9.47
CA GLU A 270 8.64 11.05 9.07
C GLU A 270 8.68 10.03 7.93
N VAL A 271 7.89 8.95 8.03
CA VAL A 271 7.79 7.96 6.94
C VAL A 271 7.34 8.62 5.64
N CYS A 272 6.32 9.51 5.69
CA CYS A 272 5.84 10.21 4.50
C CYS A 272 6.90 11.15 3.89
N LEU A 273 7.66 11.87 4.70
CA LEU A 273 8.71 12.77 4.21
C LEU A 273 9.85 12.01 3.57
N GLN A 274 10.25 10.84 4.10
CA GLN A 274 11.25 9.97 3.49
C GLN A 274 10.77 9.37 2.18
N LEU A 275 9.53 8.90 2.13
CA LEU A 275 8.92 8.42 0.89
C LEU A 275 8.82 9.53 -0.17
N ALA A 276 8.35 10.72 0.21
CA ALA A 276 8.26 11.86 -0.71
C ALA A 276 9.64 12.29 -1.23
N ALA A 277 10.66 12.32 -0.38
CA ALA A 277 12.04 12.63 -0.77
C ALA A 277 12.57 11.66 -1.82
N ASN A 278 12.31 10.35 -1.67
CA ASN A 278 12.72 9.34 -2.66
C ASN A 278 11.93 9.47 -3.97
N MET A 279 10.63 9.82 -3.93
CA MET A 279 9.87 10.11 -5.15
C MET A 279 10.41 11.34 -5.89
N LEU A 280 10.75 12.40 -5.17
CA LEU A 280 11.36 13.60 -5.75
C LEU A 280 12.76 13.33 -6.32
N PHE A 281 13.54 12.50 -5.65
CA PHE A 281 14.83 12.03 -6.16
C PHE A 281 14.66 11.27 -7.49
N LEU A 282 13.71 10.35 -7.57
CA LEU A 282 13.34 9.63 -8.80
C LEU A 282 12.85 10.59 -9.90
N ALA A 283 12.21 11.71 -9.53
CA ALA A 283 11.79 12.77 -10.44
C ALA A 283 12.92 13.74 -10.84
N HIS A 284 14.17 13.46 -10.46
CA HIS A 284 15.36 14.29 -10.72
C HIS A 284 15.25 15.74 -10.19
N LYS A 285 14.63 15.92 -9.00
CA LYS A 285 14.46 17.24 -8.38
C LYS A 285 15.68 17.70 -7.56
N GLY A 286 16.66 16.83 -7.31
CA GLY A 286 17.89 17.11 -6.57
C GLY A 286 18.44 15.87 -5.86
N SER A 287 19.40 16.08 -4.98
CA SER A 287 19.89 15.04 -4.05
C SER A 287 18.80 14.64 -3.05
N LEU A 288 18.94 13.49 -2.40
CA LEU A 288 17.98 13.04 -1.37
C LEU A 288 17.78 14.08 -0.26
N LYS A 289 18.86 14.73 0.17
CA LYS A 289 18.81 15.79 1.21
C LYS A 289 18.01 17.00 0.74
N GLU A 290 18.26 17.47 -0.49
CA GLU A 290 17.50 18.57 -1.08
C GLU A 290 16.03 18.19 -1.26
N CYS A 291 15.75 16.99 -1.76
CA CYS A 291 14.39 16.45 -1.89
C CYS A 291 13.67 16.36 -0.55
N ARG A 292 14.36 15.92 0.53
CA ARG A 292 13.79 15.89 1.88
C ARG A 292 13.41 17.29 2.37
N ASN A 293 14.28 18.29 2.12
CA ASN A 293 14.01 19.68 2.47
C ASN A 293 12.85 20.26 1.65
N MET A 294 12.75 19.92 0.35
CA MET A 294 11.62 20.33 -0.49
C MET A 294 10.31 19.74 0.01
N ALA A 295 10.30 18.44 0.38
CA ALA A 295 9.12 17.79 0.94
C ALA A 295 8.67 18.44 2.25
N GLN A 296 9.60 18.73 3.15
CA GLN A 296 9.32 19.43 4.41
C GLN A 296 8.74 20.82 4.13
N HIS A 297 9.36 21.60 3.25
CA HIS A 297 8.86 22.94 2.92
C HIS A 297 7.46 22.91 2.28
N ALA A 298 7.16 21.90 1.44
CA ALA A 298 5.82 21.75 0.86
C ALA A 298 4.76 21.46 1.93
N LEU A 299 5.14 20.71 2.99
CA LEU A 299 4.29 20.47 4.15
C LEU A 299 4.10 21.75 4.96
N ASP A 300 5.20 22.37 5.41
CA ASP A 300 5.19 23.53 6.33
C ASP A 300 4.50 24.76 5.72
N SER A 301 4.59 24.94 4.39
CA SER A 301 3.95 26.04 3.67
C SER A 301 2.46 25.84 3.38
N GLY A 302 1.89 24.66 3.67
CA GLY A 302 0.51 24.31 3.34
C GLY A 302 0.26 23.99 1.86
N LYS A 303 1.25 24.14 0.98
CA LYS A 303 1.11 23.86 -0.47
C LYS A 303 0.70 22.41 -0.78
N ALA A 304 1.14 21.47 0.04
CA ALA A 304 0.74 20.08 -0.09
C ALA A 304 -0.77 19.90 0.17
N LEU A 305 -1.31 20.53 1.21
CA LEU A 305 -2.74 20.52 1.50
C LEU A 305 -3.57 21.16 0.36
N GLU A 306 -3.09 22.27 -0.21
CA GLU A 306 -3.72 22.90 -1.38
C GLU A 306 -3.82 21.93 -2.58
N ARG A 307 -2.80 21.09 -2.80
CA ARG A 307 -2.82 20.05 -3.85
C ARG A 307 -3.84 18.95 -3.56
N LEU A 308 -3.96 18.50 -2.31
CA LEU A 308 -5.00 17.56 -1.93
C LEU A 308 -6.39 18.12 -2.18
N ILE A 309 -6.64 19.36 -1.76
CA ILE A 309 -7.92 20.06 -1.97
C ILE A 309 -8.24 20.15 -3.46
N ALA A 310 -7.27 20.56 -4.29
CA ALA A 310 -7.45 20.68 -5.74
C ALA A 310 -7.77 19.33 -6.39
N MET A 311 -7.10 18.23 -5.97
CA MET A 311 -7.41 16.89 -6.46
C MET A 311 -8.84 16.46 -6.08
N VAL A 312 -9.21 16.64 -4.82
CA VAL A 312 -10.54 16.27 -4.31
C VAL A 312 -11.62 17.03 -5.09
N GLU A 313 -11.47 18.34 -5.29
CA GLU A 313 -12.38 19.17 -6.07
C GLU A 313 -12.49 18.70 -7.53
N ALA A 314 -11.34 18.46 -8.20
CA ALA A 314 -11.30 18.04 -9.58
C ALA A 314 -11.93 16.64 -9.80
N GLN A 315 -11.91 15.78 -8.77
CA GLN A 315 -12.55 14.46 -8.75
C GLN A 315 -13.99 14.50 -8.19
N GLY A 316 -14.54 15.69 -7.91
CA GLY A 316 -15.94 15.90 -7.52
C GLY A 316 -16.24 15.67 -6.04
N GLY A 317 -15.20 15.54 -5.20
CA GLY A 317 -15.34 15.36 -3.76
C GLY A 317 -15.69 16.69 -3.04
N ASP A 318 -16.33 16.56 -1.90
CA ASP A 318 -16.65 17.70 -1.03
C ASP A 318 -15.39 18.20 -0.31
N VAL A 319 -14.84 19.30 -0.81
CA VAL A 319 -13.65 19.95 -0.20
C VAL A 319 -13.92 20.54 1.18
N SER A 320 -15.18 20.71 1.57
CA SER A 320 -15.51 21.28 2.88
C SER A 320 -15.05 20.36 4.03
N VAL A 321 -15.09 19.04 3.82
CA VAL A 321 -14.62 18.06 4.81
C VAL A 321 -13.08 17.99 4.88
N ILE A 322 -12.38 18.40 3.81
CA ILE A 322 -10.91 18.48 3.81
C ILE A 322 -10.46 19.78 4.51
N LYS A 323 -11.17 20.87 4.31
CA LYS A 323 -10.89 22.15 4.99
C LYS A 323 -11.18 22.07 6.49
N ASP A 324 -12.26 21.39 6.85
CA ASP A 324 -12.73 21.18 8.22
C ASP A 324 -13.08 19.70 8.42
N THR A 325 -12.15 18.95 8.98
CA THR A 325 -12.28 17.50 9.21
C THR A 325 -13.40 17.13 10.19
N GLY A 326 -13.86 18.08 11.01
CA GLY A 326 -15.02 17.91 11.89
C GLY A 326 -16.35 17.70 11.15
N LYS A 327 -16.40 17.98 9.84
CA LYS A 327 -17.57 17.79 8.97
C LYS A 327 -17.70 16.40 8.36
N PHE A 328 -16.68 15.53 8.53
CA PHE A 328 -16.85 14.15 8.10
C PHE A 328 -18.03 13.49 8.81
N PRO A 329 -18.81 12.64 8.11
CA PRO A 329 -19.81 11.81 8.75
C PRO A 329 -19.17 11.00 9.90
N LYS A 330 -19.79 11.04 11.06
CA LYS A 330 -19.31 10.35 12.27
C LYS A 330 -20.07 9.05 12.45
N ALA A 331 -19.41 8.04 12.98
CA ALA A 331 -20.10 6.85 13.49
C ALA A 331 -21.05 7.25 14.63
N PRO A 332 -22.26 6.68 14.71
CA PRO A 332 -23.23 7.00 15.75
C PRO A 332 -22.81 6.51 17.14
N PHE A 333 -21.95 5.49 17.19
CA PHE A 333 -21.51 4.90 18.44
C PHE A 333 -19.99 4.95 18.56
N GLU A 334 -19.53 5.17 19.80
CA GLU A 334 -18.13 5.08 20.18
C GLU A 334 -17.97 4.24 21.44
N HIS A 335 -16.87 3.49 21.54
CA HIS A 335 -16.60 2.61 22.66
C HIS A 335 -15.13 2.74 23.08
N PRO A 336 -14.85 3.21 24.32
CA PRO A 336 -13.49 3.31 24.84
C PRO A 336 -12.97 1.94 25.25
N VAL A 337 -11.72 1.64 24.88
CA VAL A 337 -10.97 0.45 25.29
C VAL A 337 -9.99 0.85 26.38
N PHE A 338 -10.01 0.15 27.48
CA PHE A 338 -9.20 0.46 28.66
C PHE A 338 -8.02 -0.49 28.82
N ALA A 339 -6.91 0.04 29.36
CA ALA A 339 -5.77 -0.76 29.76
C ALA A 339 -6.15 -1.69 30.93
N GLU A 340 -5.89 -2.98 30.78
CA GLU A 340 -6.22 -3.99 31.80
C GLU A 340 -5.24 -3.97 33.00
N LYS A 341 -4.07 -3.35 32.84
CA LYS A 341 -3.03 -3.24 33.89
C LYS A 341 -2.12 -2.03 33.66
N THR A 342 -1.42 -1.64 34.70
CA THR A 342 -0.42 -0.56 34.64
C THR A 342 0.92 -1.09 34.11
N GLY A 343 1.57 -0.36 33.18
CA GLY A 343 2.88 -0.69 32.62
C GLY A 343 3.13 -0.02 31.28
N TYR A 344 4.18 -0.42 30.60
CA TYR A 344 4.48 -0.01 29.24
C TYR A 344 3.77 -0.93 28.23
N ILE A 345 3.22 -0.37 27.18
CA ILE A 345 2.84 -1.17 26.02
C ILE A 345 4.12 -1.68 25.37
N THR A 346 4.41 -2.97 25.53
CA THR A 346 5.66 -3.59 25.08
C THR A 346 5.60 -4.07 23.63
N SER A 347 4.39 -4.38 23.15
CA SER A 347 4.17 -4.71 21.73
C SER A 347 2.71 -4.50 21.33
N MET A 348 2.51 -4.24 20.03
CA MET A 348 1.22 -4.24 19.36
C MET A 348 1.33 -5.16 18.15
N ASN A 349 0.32 -5.99 17.91
CA ASN A 349 0.20 -6.74 16.66
C ASN A 349 -0.64 -5.94 15.66
N ALA A 350 0.03 -5.32 14.68
CA ALA A 350 -0.65 -4.46 13.73
C ALA A 350 -1.73 -5.19 12.91
N GLU A 351 -1.50 -6.45 12.52
CA GLU A 351 -2.49 -7.26 11.81
C GLU A 351 -3.79 -7.42 12.62
N SER A 352 -3.65 -7.74 13.91
CA SER A 352 -4.82 -7.87 14.81
C SER A 352 -5.56 -6.55 15.02
N CYS A 353 -4.84 -5.42 15.08
CA CYS A 353 -5.44 -4.09 15.10
C CYS A 353 -6.24 -3.81 13.81
N GLY A 354 -5.69 -4.18 12.65
CA GLY A 354 -6.38 -4.06 11.36
C GLY A 354 -7.62 -4.94 11.26
N ILE A 355 -7.53 -6.19 11.76
CA ILE A 355 -8.69 -7.12 11.83
C ILE A 355 -9.77 -6.53 12.76
N ALA A 356 -9.41 -6.01 13.94
CA ALA A 356 -10.36 -5.39 14.85
C ALA A 356 -11.10 -4.21 14.18
N SER A 357 -10.38 -3.38 13.42
CA SER A 357 -10.99 -2.30 12.63
C SER A 357 -11.93 -2.82 11.54
N ALA A 358 -11.55 -3.91 10.85
CA ALA A 358 -12.42 -4.53 9.84
C ALA A 358 -13.72 -5.10 10.47
N MET A 359 -13.64 -5.70 11.65
CA MET A 359 -14.79 -6.21 12.41
C MET A 359 -15.78 -5.11 12.80
N LEU A 360 -15.35 -3.86 12.93
CA LEU A 360 -16.22 -2.71 13.17
C LEU A 360 -16.96 -2.22 11.91
N GLY A 361 -16.66 -2.79 10.74
CA GLY A 361 -17.24 -2.42 9.45
C GLY A 361 -16.32 -1.60 8.56
N ALA A 362 -15.11 -1.25 8.99
CA ALA A 362 -14.15 -0.49 8.18
C ALA A 362 -13.51 -1.32 7.05
N GLY A 363 -13.54 -2.64 7.12
CA GLY A 363 -13.03 -3.58 6.12
C GLY A 363 -14.11 -4.49 5.53
N ARG A 364 -13.79 -5.20 4.45
CA ARG A 364 -14.68 -6.19 3.82
C ARG A 364 -14.35 -7.58 4.31
N GLU A 365 -15.36 -8.32 4.79
CA GLU A 365 -15.27 -9.76 5.03
C GLU A 365 -15.51 -10.55 3.74
N THR A 366 -16.39 -10.05 2.88
CA THR A 366 -16.71 -10.61 1.56
C THR A 366 -16.69 -9.53 0.49
N LYS A 367 -16.73 -9.91 -0.79
CA LYS A 367 -16.80 -8.95 -1.90
C LYS A 367 -18.07 -8.10 -1.90
N GLU A 368 -19.14 -8.65 -1.33
CA GLU A 368 -20.46 -8.03 -1.24
C GLU A 368 -20.62 -7.16 0.00
N SER A 369 -19.69 -7.21 0.96
CA SER A 369 -19.75 -6.42 2.19
C SER A 369 -19.75 -4.92 1.86
N GLN A 370 -20.71 -4.20 2.44
CA GLN A 370 -20.71 -2.73 2.41
C GLN A 370 -19.77 -2.19 3.48
N LEU A 371 -18.99 -1.17 3.13
CA LEU A 371 -18.10 -0.52 4.09
C LEU A 371 -18.87 0.53 4.90
N ASP A 372 -18.65 0.53 6.19
CA ASP A 372 -18.93 1.68 7.04
C ASP A 372 -17.71 2.61 7.01
N TYR A 373 -17.83 3.69 6.25
CA TYR A 373 -16.72 4.63 6.09
C TYR A 373 -16.36 5.38 7.36
N ALA A 374 -17.28 5.49 8.33
CA ALA A 374 -17.07 6.16 9.61
C ALA A 374 -16.53 5.23 10.71
N ALA A 375 -16.58 3.90 10.48
CA ALA A 375 -16.07 2.91 11.41
C ALA A 375 -14.54 2.86 11.44
N GLY A 376 -14.01 2.42 12.58
CA GLY A 376 -12.58 2.23 12.75
C GLY A 376 -12.11 2.38 14.20
N ILE A 377 -10.82 2.60 14.35
CA ILE A 377 -10.14 2.69 15.65
C ILE A 377 -9.28 3.96 15.67
N ILE A 378 -9.36 4.73 16.76
CA ILE A 378 -8.37 5.74 17.11
C ILE A 378 -7.52 5.18 18.25
N ILE A 379 -6.22 5.03 18.02
CA ILE A 379 -5.24 4.54 18.98
C ILE A 379 -4.78 5.71 19.84
N ASN A 380 -4.98 5.62 21.16
CA ASN A 380 -4.58 6.65 22.10
C ASN A 380 -3.17 6.38 22.68
N SER A 381 -2.75 5.12 22.73
CA SER A 381 -1.43 4.74 23.25
C SER A 381 -0.83 3.63 22.40
N LYS A 382 0.47 3.73 22.11
CA LYS A 382 1.22 2.82 21.22
C LYS A 382 2.35 2.12 21.97
N THR A 383 3.03 1.20 21.30
CA THR A 383 4.26 0.56 21.79
C THR A 383 5.25 1.61 22.29
N GLY A 384 5.75 1.45 23.50
CA GLY A 384 6.65 2.37 24.19
C GLY A 384 5.96 3.34 25.16
N ASP A 385 4.63 3.52 25.07
CA ASP A 385 3.88 4.38 25.99
C ASP A 385 3.63 3.69 27.33
N TYR A 386 3.70 4.47 28.41
CA TYR A 386 3.32 4.04 29.74
C TYR A 386 1.84 4.32 29.98
N VAL A 387 1.09 3.30 30.39
CA VAL A 387 -0.34 3.38 30.66
C VAL A 387 -0.66 2.93 32.07
N LYS A 388 -1.76 3.45 32.62
CA LYS A 388 -2.31 3.03 33.91
C LYS A 388 -3.52 2.13 33.70
N GLU A 389 -3.73 1.18 34.58
CA GLU A 389 -4.97 0.39 34.61
C GLU A 389 -6.19 1.32 34.60
N GLY A 390 -7.15 1.02 33.71
CA GLY A 390 -8.33 1.87 33.50
C GLY A 390 -8.11 3.10 32.61
N GLN A 391 -6.89 3.35 32.10
CA GLN A 391 -6.65 4.42 31.13
C GLN A 391 -7.18 4.00 29.75
N ILE A 392 -7.79 4.93 29.01
CA ILE A 392 -8.21 4.70 27.62
C ILE A 392 -6.99 4.58 26.73
N ILE A 393 -6.84 3.41 26.07
CA ILE A 393 -5.75 3.09 25.13
C ILE A 393 -6.16 3.12 23.68
N ALA A 394 -7.47 3.01 23.40
CA ALA A 394 -8.06 3.19 22.08
C ALA A 394 -9.52 3.57 22.20
N THR A 395 -10.09 4.11 21.11
CA THR A 395 -11.53 4.34 20.96
C THR A 395 -12.00 3.69 19.67
N LEU A 396 -13.03 2.84 19.77
CA LEU A 396 -13.64 2.13 18.65
C LEU A 396 -14.86 2.92 18.17
N TYR A 397 -15.09 2.91 16.85
CA TYR A 397 -16.20 3.60 16.19
C TYR A 397 -16.94 2.64 15.28
N ALA A 398 -18.27 2.58 15.37
CA ALA A 398 -19.10 1.73 14.50
C ALA A 398 -20.52 2.29 14.37
N SER A 399 -21.26 1.82 13.35
CA SER A 399 -22.69 2.08 13.19
C SER A 399 -23.58 1.05 13.89
N ASP A 400 -23.00 -0.01 14.43
CA ASP A 400 -23.69 -1.07 15.17
C ASP A 400 -22.91 -1.40 16.46
N GLU A 401 -23.55 -1.13 17.62
CA GLU A 401 -22.94 -1.38 18.94
C GLU A 401 -22.61 -2.85 19.20
N SER A 402 -23.32 -3.78 18.55
CA SER A 402 -23.11 -5.23 18.73
C SER A 402 -21.72 -5.69 18.28
N LEU A 403 -21.03 -4.90 17.45
CA LEU A 403 -19.70 -5.19 16.92
C LEU A 403 -18.58 -4.93 17.95
N PHE A 404 -18.81 -4.08 18.95
CA PHE A 404 -17.74 -3.64 19.86
C PHE A 404 -17.14 -4.78 20.68
N ALA A 405 -17.92 -5.66 21.25
CA ALA A 405 -17.41 -6.71 22.16
C ALA A 405 -16.37 -7.63 21.48
N ALA A 406 -16.63 -8.02 20.23
CA ALA A 406 -15.71 -8.88 19.47
C ALA A 406 -14.47 -8.10 19.01
N ALA A 407 -14.65 -6.86 18.55
CA ALA A 407 -13.55 -6.00 18.10
C ALA A 407 -12.63 -5.58 19.24
N GLU A 408 -13.19 -5.20 20.41
CA GLU A 408 -12.42 -4.89 21.62
C GLU A 408 -11.59 -6.08 22.08
N LYS A 409 -12.19 -7.27 22.17
CA LYS A 409 -11.45 -8.48 22.50
C LYS A 409 -10.27 -8.69 21.55
N ARG A 410 -10.51 -8.56 20.23
CA ARG A 410 -9.46 -8.72 19.22
C ARG A 410 -8.36 -7.67 19.34
N TYR A 411 -8.73 -6.43 19.68
CA TYR A 411 -7.77 -5.34 19.88
C TYR A 411 -6.93 -5.56 21.14
N LEU A 412 -7.55 -5.98 22.29
CA LEU A 412 -6.84 -6.27 23.52
C LEU A 412 -5.88 -7.45 23.37
N GLU A 413 -6.24 -8.48 22.62
CA GLU A 413 -5.35 -9.60 22.27
C GLU A 413 -4.10 -9.16 21.48
N ALA A 414 -4.19 -8.02 20.77
CA ALA A 414 -3.07 -7.44 20.02
C ALA A 414 -2.06 -6.71 20.92
N ILE A 415 -2.43 -6.35 22.14
CA ILE A 415 -1.66 -5.47 23.01
C ILE A 415 -0.99 -6.27 24.13
N GLN A 416 0.31 -6.05 24.31
CA GLN A 416 1.04 -6.56 25.48
C GLN A 416 1.48 -5.40 26.36
N ILE A 417 1.26 -5.51 27.68
CA ILE A 417 1.69 -4.53 28.66
C ILE A 417 2.65 -5.21 29.63
N GLY A 418 3.83 -4.62 29.84
CA GLY A 418 4.90 -5.13 30.71
C GLY A 418 5.49 -4.05 31.60
N GLY A 419 6.42 -4.47 32.48
CA GLY A 419 7.05 -3.57 33.46
C GLY A 419 8.18 -2.70 32.90
N GLU A 420 8.75 -3.06 31.76
CA GLU A 420 9.90 -2.39 31.15
C GLU A 420 9.53 -1.76 29.81
N LYS A 421 10.11 -0.57 29.57
CA LYS A 421 9.95 0.10 28.28
C LYS A 421 10.68 -0.71 27.20
N PRO A 422 10.04 -1.07 26.07
CA PRO A 422 10.71 -1.75 24.97
C PRO A 422 11.71 -0.82 24.27
N ASP A 423 12.69 -1.41 23.61
CA ASP A 423 13.63 -0.67 22.76
C ASP A 423 12.89 -0.03 21.57
N GLU A 424 13.31 1.19 21.22
CA GLU A 424 12.77 1.87 20.04
C GLU A 424 13.28 1.20 18.77
N LYS A 425 12.33 0.86 17.88
CA LYS A 425 12.65 0.32 16.57
C LYS A 425 12.71 1.44 15.52
N PRO A 426 13.58 1.31 14.50
CA PRO A 426 13.60 2.27 13.41
C PRO A 426 12.31 2.22 12.60
N LEU A 427 11.82 3.38 12.14
CA LEU A 427 10.67 3.47 11.24
C LEU A 427 11.01 2.98 9.82
N ILE A 428 12.28 3.09 9.43
CA ILE A 428 12.80 2.70 8.12
C ILE A 428 14.08 1.91 8.32
N TYR A 429 14.08 0.66 7.89
CA TYR A 429 15.19 -0.26 8.08
C TYR A 429 16.24 -0.18 6.98
N ALA A 430 15.83 0.02 5.75
CA ALA A 430 16.76 0.05 4.63
C ALA A 430 16.21 0.81 3.43
N ARG A 431 17.15 1.30 2.62
CA ARG A 431 16.91 1.79 1.25
C ARG A 431 17.59 0.84 0.26
N VAL A 432 16.83 0.36 -0.72
CA VAL A 432 17.30 -0.58 -1.73
C VAL A 432 17.25 0.09 -3.10
N THR A 433 18.39 0.09 -3.77
CA THR A 433 18.54 0.50 -5.17
C THR A 433 19.08 -0.66 -6.00
N LYS A 434 19.25 -0.47 -7.30
CA LYS A 434 19.89 -1.48 -8.15
C LYS A 434 21.31 -1.85 -7.66
N GLU A 435 22.07 -0.85 -7.19
CA GLU A 435 23.48 -0.99 -6.85
C GLU A 435 23.71 -1.34 -5.37
N THR A 436 22.82 -0.88 -4.49
CA THR A 436 23.12 -0.92 -3.04
C THR A 436 21.90 -1.27 -2.18
N VAL A 437 22.19 -1.85 -1.02
CA VAL A 437 21.28 -1.93 0.13
C VAL A 437 21.92 -1.12 1.24
N GLU A 438 21.37 0.06 1.49
CA GLU A 438 21.78 0.94 2.56
C GLU A 438 20.92 0.68 3.78
N LYS A 439 21.51 0.13 4.85
CA LYS A 439 20.84 -0.04 6.15
C LYS A 439 20.81 1.29 6.88
N LEU A 440 19.68 1.66 7.46
CA LEU A 440 19.43 2.97 8.08
C LEU A 440 19.32 2.89 9.63
N PHE A 441 19.84 1.81 10.22
CA PHE A 441 19.81 1.55 11.69
C PHE A 441 21.13 0.97 12.17
#